data_1c8eef9de1f6e797331ce39d89816675
#
_entry.id   1c8eef9de1f6e797331ce39d89816675
#
_cell.length_a   1.000
_cell.length_b   1.000
_cell.length_c   1.000
_cell.angle_alpha   90.00
_cell.angle_beta   90.00
_cell.angle_gamma   90.00
#
_symmetry.space_group_name_H-M   'P 1'
#
loop_
_entity.id
_entity.type
_entity.pdbx_description
1 polymer ?
#
loop_
_entity_poly.entity_id
_entity_poly.type
_entity_poly.pdbx_seq_one_letter_code
_entity_poly.pdbx_strand_id
1 'polypeptide(L)'
;VILSEDALLGVEGKGWSQVVGELALERSGPERFLSHFTLLESFINEFKNILIKSGSKLIGKLIAELQTLRRMSFSIASMLQNGESPETQAAFVKELGNKFEKTMVETLREFSNIIPLYEWPSQLQNLFEDATLRIPSNSLRGGTTEIMKGIIARQLGLR
;
A
#
# COMPACT_ATOMS: atom_id res chain seq x y z
N VAL A 1 27.00 -24.63 -11.86
CA VAL A 1 26.01 -25.70 -11.64
C VAL A 1 25.29 -25.93 -12.97
N ILE A 2 25.27 -27.19 -13.43
CA ILE A 2 24.48 -27.58 -14.60
C ILE A 2 23.16 -28.11 -14.08
N LEU A 3 22.05 -27.52 -14.53
CA LEU A 3 20.69 -27.94 -14.19
C LEU A 3 20.03 -28.61 -15.40
N SER A 4 19.05 -29.47 -15.14
CA SER A 4 18.22 -30.06 -16.22
C SER A 4 17.26 -29.01 -16.79
N GLU A 5 16.75 -29.25 -17.99
CA GLU A 5 15.75 -28.36 -18.61
C GLU A 5 14.48 -28.21 -17.79
N ASP A 6 14.13 -29.20 -16.97
CA ASP A 6 12.99 -29.17 -16.04
C ASP A 6 13.13 -28.13 -14.93
N ALA A 7 14.34 -27.57 -14.71
CA ALA A 7 14.59 -26.51 -13.76
C ALA A 7 14.22 -25.11 -14.31
N LEU A 8 13.89 -25.01 -15.61
CA LEU A 8 13.47 -23.77 -16.24
C LEU A 8 12.02 -23.42 -15.79
N LEU A 9 11.86 -22.26 -15.19
CA LEU A 9 10.54 -21.71 -14.86
C LEU A 9 10.01 -20.90 -16.06
N GLY A 10 8.92 -21.38 -16.67
CA GLY A 10 8.27 -20.71 -17.80
C GLY A 10 8.83 -21.13 -19.16
N VAL A 11 8.85 -20.23 -20.11
CA VAL A 11 9.26 -20.47 -21.49
C VAL A 11 10.59 -19.77 -21.78
N GLU A 12 11.52 -20.50 -22.42
CA GLU A 12 12.80 -19.94 -22.83
C GLU A 12 12.62 -18.69 -23.70
N GLY A 13 13.40 -17.65 -23.41
CA GLY A 13 13.32 -16.35 -24.09
C GLY A 13 12.14 -15.45 -23.64
N LYS A 14 11.25 -15.91 -22.74
CA LYS A 14 10.09 -15.15 -22.24
C LYS A 14 10.26 -14.61 -20.83
N GLY A 15 11.43 -14.71 -20.22
CA GLY A 15 11.67 -14.31 -18.83
C GLY A 15 11.28 -12.88 -18.52
N TRP A 16 11.51 -11.92 -19.45
CA TRP A 16 11.10 -10.53 -19.21
C TRP A 16 9.58 -10.35 -19.10
N SER A 17 8.80 -10.97 -20.00
CA SER A 17 7.33 -10.91 -19.92
C SER A 17 6.79 -11.60 -18.67
N GLN A 18 7.42 -12.68 -18.23
CA GLN A 18 7.08 -13.36 -16.99
C GLN A 18 7.31 -12.47 -15.76
N VAL A 19 8.49 -11.84 -15.65
CA VAL A 19 8.81 -10.90 -14.56
C VAL A 19 7.84 -9.72 -14.54
N VAL A 20 7.50 -9.15 -15.69
CA VAL A 20 6.53 -8.04 -15.77
C VAL A 20 5.14 -8.48 -15.31
N GLY A 21 4.70 -9.68 -15.65
CA GLY A 21 3.45 -10.26 -15.18
C GLY A 21 3.42 -10.45 -13.65
N GLU A 22 4.48 -11.01 -13.09
CA GLU A 22 4.64 -11.17 -11.63
C GLU A 22 4.58 -9.83 -10.88
N LEU A 23 5.25 -8.80 -11.40
CA LEU A 23 5.22 -7.45 -10.82
C LEU A 23 3.82 -6.85 -10.81
N ALA A 24 2.96 -7.16 -11.79
CA ALA A 24 1.58 -6.70 -11.80
C ALA A 24 0.78 -7.32 -10.64
N LEU A 25 0.97 -8.62 -10.38
CA LEU A 25 0.36 -9.32 -9.26
C LEU A 25 0.82 -8.74 -7.92
N GLU A 26 2.13 -8.58 -7.76
CA GLU A 26 2.75 -8.02 -6.55
C GLU A 26 2.20 -6.63 -6.19
N ARG A 27 1.96 -5.77 -7.19
CA ARG A 27 1.52 -4.38 -7.00
C ARG A 27 0.11 -4.23 -6.46
N SER A 28 -0.75 -5.23 -6.62
CA SER A 28 -2.17 -5.17 -6.25
C SER A 28 -2.49 -5.72 -4.88
N GLY A 29 -1.52 -6.35 -4.22
CA GLY A 29 -1.71 -7.03 -2.95
C GLY A 29 -2.00 -6.08 -1.78
N PRO A 30 -2.64 -6.60 -0.71
CA PRO A 30 -3.01 -5.82 0.47
C PRO A 30 -1.80 -5.25 1.23
N GLU A 31 -0.63 -5.84 1.09
CA GLU A 31 0.63 -5.34 1.66
C GLU A 31 1.03 -3.95 1.13
N ARG A 32 0.34 -3.44 0.11
CA ARG A 32 0.59 -2.09 -0.44
C ARG A 32 -0.12 -0.98 0.33
N PHE A 33 -1.06 -1.34 1.22
CA PHE A 33 -1.83 -0.38 2.02
C PHE A 33 -2.19 -0.88 3.42
N LEU A 34 -1.78 -2.08 3.81
CA LEU A 34 -2.02 -2.65 5.13
C LEU A 34 -0.75 -2.88 5.95
N SER A 35 0.43 -2.43 5.50
CA SER A 35 1.71 -2.65 6.21
C SER A 35 1.68 -2.10 7.63
N HIS A 36 0.98 -1.00 7.84
CA HIS A 36 0.86 -0.33 9.13
C HIS A 36 -0.58 -0.30 9.66
N PHE A 37 -1.43 -1.25 9.23
CA PHE A 37 -2.84 -1.31 9.64
C PHE A 37 -2.99 -1.45 11.16
N THR A 38 -2.15 -2.24 11.81
CA THR A 38 -2.16 -2.43 13.26
C THR A 38 -1.93 -1.11 14.00
N LEU A 39 -1.11 -0.21 13.47
CA LEU A 39 -0.92 1.13 14.03
C LEU A 39 -2.23 1.92 13.98
N LEU A 40 -2.89 1.96 12.83
CA LEU A 40 -4.15 2.69 12.65
C LEU A 40 -5.25 2.14 13.57
N GLU A 41 -5.39 0.81 13.63
CA GLU A 41 -6.38 0.14 14.46
C GLU A 41 -6.14 0.41 15.95
N SER A 42 -4.90 0.24 16.43
CA SER A 42 -4.53 0.51 17.82
C SER A 42 -4.75 1.97 18.18
N PHE A 43 -4.41 2.89 17.29
CA PHE A 43 -4.64 4.33 17.48
C PHE A 43 -6.12 4.67 17.61
N ILE A 44 -6.97 4.13 16.73
CA ILE A 44 -8.41 4.37 16.79
C ILE A 44 -9.00 3.81 18.08
N ASN A 45 -8.60 2.61 18.48
CA ASN A 45 -9.11 1.97 19.69
C ASN A 45 -8.73 2.75 20.95
N GLU A 46 -7.49 3.25 21.03
CA GLU A 46 -7.00 4.03 22.17
C GLU A 46 -7.73 5.38 22.28
N PHE A 47 -7.80 6.10 21.18
CA PHE A 47 -8.27 7.50 21.19
C PHE A 47 -9.71 7.69 20.72
N LYS A 48 -10.53 6.63 20.60
CA LYS A 48 -11.89 6.70 20.05
C LYS A 48 -12.77 7.81 20.66
N ASN A 49 -12.69 8.02 21.97
CA ASN A 49 -13.52 9.02 22.66
C ASN A 49 -13.13 10.47 22.31
N ILE A 50 -11.85 10.69 22.02
CA ILE A 50 -11.31 11.98 21.61
C ILE A 50 -11.57 12.21 20.12
N LEU A 51 -11.36 11.17 19.32
CA LEU A 51 -11.58 11.19 17.88
C LEU A 51 -13.04 11.51 17.51
N ILE A 52 -14.01 10.98 18.26
CA ILE A 52 -15.44 11.31 18.07
C ILE A 52 -15.69 12.82 18.25
N LYS A 53 -14.99 13.46 19.16
CA LYS A 53 -15.19 14.89 19.49
C LYS A 53 -14.41 15.83 18.56
N SER A 54 -13.17 15.50 18.24
CA SER A 54 -12.24 16.45 17.61
C SER A 54 -11.54 15.93 16.36
N GLY A 55 -11.52 14.62 16.12
CA GLY A 55 -10.71 13.98 15.07
C GLY A 55 -11.49 13.19 14.03
N SER A 56 -12.81 13.11 14.12
CA SER A 56 -13.63 12.23 13.29
C SER A 56 -13.47 12.44 11.78
N LYS A 57 -13.27 13.69 11.34
CA LYS A 57 -13.13 14.02 9.92
C LYS A 57 -11.84 13.44 9.31
N LEU A 58 -10.70 13.57 10.02
CA LEU A 58 -9.40 13.08 9.53
C LEU A 58 -9.39 11.55 9.48
N ILE A 59 -9.82 10.91 10.55
CA ILE A 59 -9.91 9.45 10.63
C ILE A 59 -10.95 8.91 9.65
N GLY A 60 -12.10 9.56 9.50
CA GLY A 60 -13.11 9.20 8.51
C GLY A 60 -12.57 9.20 7.08
N LYS A 61 -11.70 10.18 6.74
CA LYS A 61 -11.02 10.23 5.46
C LYS A 61 -10.08 9.03 5.29
N LEU A 62 -9.25 8.72 6.27
CA LEU A 62 -8.35 7.56 6.22
C LEU A 62 -9.12 6.25 6.06
N ILE A 63 -10.22 6.07 6.79
CA ILE A 63 -11.09 4.88 6.65
C ILE A 63 -11.70 4.78 5.26
N ALA A 64 -12.17 5.90 4.70
CA ALA A 64 -12.73 5.93 3.34
C ALA A 64 -11.68 5.57 2.28
N GLU A 65 -10.48 6.13 2.38
CA GLU A 65 -9.35 5.80 1.50
C GLU A 65 -8.97 4.31 1.61
N LEU A 66 -8.86 3.77 2.83
CA LEU A 66 -8.58 2.36 3.09
C LEU A 66 -9.64 1.44 2.46
N GLN A 67 -10.93 1.75 2.63
CA GLN A 67 -12.01 0.97 2.04
C GLN A 67 -11.99 1.03 0.51
N THR A 68 -11.63 2.17 -0.06
CA THR A 68 -11.46 2.32 -1.51
C THR A 68 -10.33 1.41 -2.02
N LEU A 69 -9.16 1.44 -1.39
CA LEU A 69 -8.01 0.60 -1.74
C LEU A 69 -8.34 -0.89 -1.64
N ARG A 70 -9.04 -1.30 -0.57
CA ARG A 70 -9.51 -2.69 -0.42
C ARG A 70 -10.41 -3.11 -1.59
N ARG A 71 -11.39 -2.29 -1.95
CA ARG A 71 -12.30 -2.59 -3.08
C ARG A 71 -11.53 -2.67 -4.41
N MET A 72 -10.58 -1.77 -4.64
CA MET A 72 -9.73 -1.82 -5.83
C MET A 72 -8.91 -3.11 -5.88
N SER A 73 -8.28 -3.51 -4.77
CA SER A 73 -7.53 -4.76 -4.68
C SER A 73 -8.40 -5.99 -4.95
N PHE A 74 -9.61 -6.05 -4.39
CA PHE A 74 -10.57 -7.13 -4.68
C PHE A 74 -11.02 -7.15 -6.15
N SER A 75 -11.26 -5.98 -6.75
CA SER A 75 -11.60 -5.89 -8.18
C SER A 75 -10.48 -6.46 -9.06
N ILE A 76 -9.21 -6.16 -8.73
CA ILE A 76 -8.06 -6.70 -9.45
C ILE A 76 -7.98 -8.22 -9.28
N ALA A 77 -8.20 -8.76 -8.09
CA ALA A 77 -8.24 -10.20 -7.88
C ALA A 77 -9.31 -10.88 -8.73
N SER A 78 -10.50 -10.26 -8.87
CA SER A 78 -11.56 -10.75 -9.76
C SER A 78 -11.15 -10.71 -11.23
N MET A 79 -10.49 -9.63 -11.69
CA MET A 79 -9.98 -9.53 -13.07
C MET A 79 -8.96 -10.65 -13.36
N LEU A 80 -8.04 -10.89 -12.43
CA LEU A 80 -7.05 -11.98 -12.56
C LEU A 80 -7.71 -13.35 -12.64
N GLN A 81 -8.74 -13.61 -11.82
CA GLN A 81 -9.50 -14.87 -11.90
C GLN A 81 -10.20 -15.07 -13.26
N ASN A 82 -10.57 -13.97 -13.93
CA ASN A 82 -11.16 -13.99 -15.25
C ASN A 82 -10.10 -14.07 -16.39
N GLY A 83 -8.81 -14.17 -16.06
CA GLY A 83 -7.73 -14.22 -17.05
C GLY A 83 -7.35 -12.87 -17.66
N GLU A 84 -7.79 -11.76 -17.06
CA GLU A 84 -7.43 -10.41 -17.49
C GLU A 84 -6.06 -10.00 -16.96
N SER A 85 -5.41 -9.01 -17.60
CA SER A 85 -4.11 -8.45 -17.19
C SER A 85 -4.28 -7.02 -16.63
N PRO A 86 -4.57 -6.84 -15.34
CA PRO A 86 -4.89 -5.54 -14.74
C PRO A 86 -3.65 -4.73 -14.34
N GLU A 87 -2.66 -4.59 -15.22
CA GLU A 87 -1.39 -3.90 -14.92
C GLU A 87 -1.58 -2.44 -14.50
N THR A 88 -2.47 -1.72 -15.20
CA THR A 88 -2.76 -0.32 -14.89
C THR A 88 -3.44 -0.17 -13.56
N GLN A 89 -4.45 -1.00 -13.29
CA GLN A 89 -5.20 -1.01 -12.03
C GLN A 89 -4.28 -1.36 -10.85
N ALA A 90 -3.38 -2.33 -11.03
CA ALA A 90 -2.37 -2.69 -10.05
C ALA A 90 -1.40 -1.53 -9.75
N ALA A 91 -0.97 -0.81 -10.79
CA ALA A 91 -0.13 0.38 -10.62
C ALA A 91 -0.86 1.49 -9.84
N PHE A 92 -2.17 1.68 -10.06
CA PHE A 92 -2.99 2.60 -9.25
C PHE A 92 -3.07 2.18 -7.78
N VAL A 93 -3.34 0.91 -7.48
CA VAL A 93 -3.39 0.42 -6.10
C VAL A 93 -2.06 0.65 -5.39
N LYS A 94 -0.94 0.35 -6.07
CA LYS A 94 0.40 0.57 -5.52
C LYS A 94 0.66 2.04 -5.22
N GLU A 95 0.37 2.93 -6.16
CA GLU A 95 0.63 4.37 -6.00
C GLU A 95 -0.25 4.99 -4.90
N LEU A 96 -1.55 4.70 -4.94
CA LEU A 96 -2.51 5.20 -3.95
C LEU A 96 -2.27 4.59 -2.57
N GLY A 97 -1.87 3.31 -2.50
CA GLY A 97 -1.54 2.64 -1.25
C GLY A 97 -0.32 3.26 -0.57
N ASN A 98 0.75 3.52 -1.31
CA ASN A 98 1.92 4.24 -0.78
C ASN A 98 1.55 5.63 -0.23
N LYS A 99 0.74 6.36 -0.99
CA LYS A 99 0.26 7.68 -0.57
C LYS A 99 -0.58 7.59 0.69
N PHE A 100 -1.47 6.60 0.77
CA PHE A 100 -2.30 6.34 1.94
C PHE A 100 -1.46 6.07 3.19
N GLU A 101 -0.50 5.13 3.13
CA GLU A 101 0.36 4.79 4.27
C GLU A 101 1.15 6.00 4.76
N LYS A 102 1.72 6.78 3.84
CA LYS A 102 2.41 8.03 4.19
C LYS A 102 1.45 9.03 4.85
N THR A 103 0.30 9.29 4.24
CA THR A 103 -0.70 10.22 4.76
C THR A 103 -1.20 9.79 6.14
N MET A 104 -1.39 8.49 6.36
CA MET A 104 -1.78 7.94 7.65
C MET A 104 -0.77 8.28 8.74
N VAL A 105 0.50 7.98 8.54
CA VAL A 105 1.55 8.27 9.53
C VAL A 105 1.67 9.77 9.80
N GLU A 106 1.61 10.62 8.77
CA GLU A 106 1.62 12.08 8.95
C GLU A 106 0.37 12.59 9.71
N THR A 107 -0.80 12.03 9.42
CA THR A 107 -2.03 12.38 10.15
C THR A 107 -1.92 12.01 11.65
N LEU A 108 -1.35 10.85 11.97
CA LEU A 108 -1.13 10.48 13.36
C LEU A 108 -0.06 11.35 14.02
N ARG A 109 0.96 11.77 13.28
CA ARG A 109 1.96 12.74 13.74
C ARG A 109 1.31 14.09 14.07
N GLU A 110 0.43 14.60 13.20
CA GLU A 110 -0.30 15.84 13.46
C GLU A 110 -1.18 15.74 14.72
N PHE A 111 -1.77 14.56 14.96
CA PHE A 111 -2.56 14.31 16.17
C PHE A 111 -1.72 14.39 17.46
N SER A 112 -0.41 14.13 17.39
CA SER A 112 0.47 14.28 18.56
C SER A 112 0.58 15.73 19.07
N ASN A 113 0.13 16.72 18.30
CA ASN A 113 -0.05 18.10 18.77
C ASN A 113 -1.26 18.26 19.73
N ILE A 114 -2.18 17.30 19.71
CA ILE A 114 -3.37 17.28 20.60
C ILE A 114 -3.05 16.45 21.83
N ILE A 115 -2.49 15.25 21.65
CA ILE A 115 -2.02 14.37 22.72
C ILE A 115 -0.56 14.06 22.44
N PRO A 116 0.37 14.59 23.23
CA PRO A 116 1.80 14.38 23.05
C PRO A 116 2.18 12.90 22.99
N LEU A 117 3.17 12.55 22.17
CA LEU A 117 3.60 11.16 21.96
C LEU A 117 3.97 10.43 23.26
N TYR A 118 4.55 11.15 24.24
CA TYR A 118 4.93 10.54 25.52
C TYR A 118 3.73 10.13 26.39
N GLU A 119 2.52 10.61 26.07
CA GLU A 119 1.27 10.20 26.71
C GLU A 119 0.62 8.99 26.02
N TRP A 120 1.12 8.58 24.86
CA TRP A 120 0.59 7.40 24.19
C TRP A 120 1.05 6.13 24.91
N PRO A 121 0.26 5.03 24.89
CA PRO A 121 0.73 3.74 25.37
C PRO A 121 2.02 3.32 24.68
N SER A 122 2.97 2.72 25.41
CA SER A 122 4.30 2.36 24.89
C SER A 122 4.23 1.47 23.65
N GLN A 123 3.28 0.54 23.58
CA GLN A 123 3.06 -0.29 22.41
C GLN A 123 2.70 0.54 21.18
N LEU A 124 1.85 1.55 21.34
CA LEU A 124 1.44 2.44 20.24
C LEU A 124 2.58 3.35 19.81
N GLN A 125 3.40 3.84 20.76
CA GLN A 125 4.62 4.59 20.45
C GLN A 125 5.56 3.75 19.57
N ASN A 126 5.84 2.51 19.95
CA ASN A 126 6.71 1.61 19.19
C ASN A 126 6.18 1.35 17.76
N LEU A 127 4.87 1.13 17.61
CA LEU A 127 4.24 0.97 16.30
C LEU A 127 4.38 2.23 15.44
N PHE A 128 4.23 3.41 16.05
CA PHE A 128 4.36 4.68 15.34
C PHE A 128 5.80 4.98 14.92
N GLU A 129 6.77 4.69 15.78
CA GLU A 129 8.20 4.81 15.48
C GLU A 129 8.61 3.87 14.36
N ASP A 130 8.23 2.57 14.43
CA ASP A 130 8.51 1.59 13.38
C ASP A 130 7.91 2.03 12.04
N ALA A 131 6.66 2.45 12.03
CA ALA A 131 6.00 2.96 10.83
C ALA A 131 6.73 4.18 10.25
N THR A 132 7.12 5.14 11.09
CA THR A 132 7.84 6.34 10.70
C THR A 132 9.18 6.00 10.00
N LEU A 133 9.91 5.02 10.52
CA LEU A 133 11.19 4.58 9.96
C LEU A 133 11.02 3.81 8.65
N ARG A 134 9.92 3.06 8.48
CA ARG A 134 9.67 2.20 7.31
C ARG A 134 9.04 2.93 6.13
N ILE A 135 8.29 4.01 6.35
CA ILE A 135 7.57 4.74 5.30
C ILE A 135 8.45 5.07 4.06
N PRO A 136 9.70 5.54 4.18
CA PRO A 136 10.53 5.81 3.00
C PRO A 136 10.76 4.58 2.13
N SER A 137 10.94 3.39 2.73
CA SER A 137 11.15 2.14 2.00
C SER A 137 9.89 1.63 1.29
N ASN A 138 8.70 1.93 1.82
CA ASN A 138 7.43 1.52 1.22
C ASN A 138 7.24 2.11 -0.18
N SER A 139 7.75 3.32 -0.44
CA SER A 139 7.68 3.96 -1.75
C SER A 139 8.57 3.31 -2.81
N LEU A 140 9.54 2.48 -2.40
CA LEU A 140 10.48 1.80 -3.31
C LEU A 140 10.01 0.39 -3.69
N ARG A 141 9.27 -0.29 -2.82
CA ARG A 141 8.79 -1.66 -3.05
C ARG A 141 7.90 -1.76 -4.29
N GLY A 142 8.15 -2.73 -5.17
CA GLY A 142 7.33 -2.98 -6.37
C GLY A 142 7.37 -1.86 -7.41
N GLY A 143 8.32 -0.94 -7.30
CA GLY A 143 8.55 0.20 -8.19
C GLY A 143 8.23 1.55 -7.54
N THR A 144 9.03 2.56 -7.93
CA THR A 144 8.86 3.93 -7.41
C THR A 144 7.59 4.61 -7.94
N THR A 145 7.19 5.70 -7.30
CA THR A 145 6.08 6.57 -7.76
C THR A 145 6.25 7.01 -9.22
N GLU A 146 7.47 7.33 -9.66
CA GLU A 146 7.76 7.75 -11.03
C GLU A 146 7.51 6.62 -12.03
N ILE A 147 7.93 5.39 -11.69
CA ILE A 147 7.67 4.20 -12.51
C ILE A 147 6.17 3.93 -12.60
N MET A 148 5.44 3.99 -11.47
CA MET A 148 3.98 3.78 -11.46
C MET A 148 3.26 4.83 -12.31
N LYS A 149 3.59 6.10 -12.16
CA LYS A 149 3.04 7.18 -13.00
C LYS A 149 3.38 6.99 -14.48
N GLY A 150 4.58 6.51 -14.80
CA GLY A 150 4.98 6.18 -16.17
C GLY A 150 4.17 5.05 -16.78
N ILE A 151 3.88 3.98 -16.02
CA ILE A 151 3.01 2.87 -16.46
C ILE A 151 1.59 3.40 -16.71
N ILE A 152 1.01 4.10 -15.75
CA ILE A 152 -0.34 4.67 -15.83
C ILE A 152 -0.46 5.62 -17.03
N ALA A 153 0.48 6.56 -17.19
CA ALA A 153 0.47 7.53 -18.29
C ALA A 153 0.51 6.84 -19.67
N ARG A 154 1.37 5.81 -19.82
CA ARG A 154 1.47 5.04 -21.07
C ARG A 154 0.15 4.35 -21.41
N GLN A 155 -0.49 3.72 -20.44
CA GLN A 155 -1.73 2.98 -20.65
C GLN A 155 -2.93 3.92 -20.92
N LEU A 156 -2.86 5.16 -20.44
CA LEU A 156 -3.84 6.20 -20.74
C LEU A 156 -3.56 6.95 -22.07
N GLY A 157 -2.54 6.53 -22.82
CA GLY A 157 -2.20 7.16 -24.09
C GLY A 157 -1.57 8.55 -23.98
N LEU A 158 -1.02 8.91 -22.81
CA LEU A 158 -0.38 10.20 -22.55
C LEU A 158 1.10 10.25 -22.97
N ARG A 159 1.61 9.21 -23.65
CA ARG A 159 2.96 9.07 -24.21
C ARG A 159 2.95 8.29 -25.52
#